data_1835a4c45e34b29881a7e1b9a61044fd
#
_entry.id   1835a4c45e34b29881a7e1b9a61044fd
#
_cell.length_a   1.000
_cell.length_b   1.000
_cell.length_c   1.000
_cell.angle_alpha   90.00
_cell.angle_beta   90.00
_cell.angle_gamma   90.00
#
_symmetry.space_group_name_H-M   'P 1'
#
loop_
_entity.id
_entity.type
_entity.pdbx_description
1 polymer ?
#
loop_
_entity_poly.entity_id
_entity_poly.type
_entity_poly.pdbx_seq_one_letter_code
_entity_poly.pdbx_strand_id
1 'polypeptide(L)'
;MAELNELCGPQGQSVVSGNQKVLVVREVGQCGSGRWEAVGHVQAFTPPSRTKRTQTYTEYGTDEVELTIRSGIDEGELSATVTLYKNDEMIFQLEKDFETDINWNYAYVIGGRYAYPFVGYISGWQWSHDVNAPVAAQVTWDIERKLPKFQFL
;
A
#
# COMPACT_ATOMS: atom_id res chain seq x y z
N MET A 1 -17.80 -6.92 -2.37
CA MET A 1 -16.48 -7.21 -1.79
C MET A 1 -16.62 -7.73 -0.38
N ALA A 2 -16.90 -9.02 -0.30
CA ALA A 2 -17.08 -9.67 0.99
C ALA A 2 -15.80 -9.59 1.82
N GLU A 3 -14.67 -9.67 1.18
CA GLU A 3 -13.38 -9.67 1.86
C GLU A 3 -13.15 -8.40 2.67
N LEU A 4 -13.52 -7.24 2.12
CA LEU A 4 -13.38 -6.00 2.84
C LEU A 4 -14.36 -5.88 3.99
N ASN A 5 -15.58 -6.39 3.80
CA ASN A 5 -16.53 -6.40 4.89
C ASN A 5 -16.06 -7.30 6.03
N GLU A 6 -15.43 -8.41 5.70
CA GLU A 6 -14.85 -9.29 6.70
C GLU A 6 -13.71 -8.61 7.44
N LEU A 7 -12.86 -7.89 6.73
CA LEU A 7 -11.79 -7.12 7.33
C LEU A 7 -12.31 -6.11 8.33
N CYS A 8 -13.40 -5.45 7.96
CA CYS A 8 -13.99 -4.42 8.80
C CYS A 8 -14.82 -4.98 9.95
N GLY A 9 -14.83 -6.27 10.12
CA GLY A 9 -15.70 -6.96 11.04
C GLY A 9 -17.02 -7.29 10.39
N PRO A 10 -17.98 -7.83 11.13
CA PRO A 10 -19.22 -8.34 10.54
C PRO A 10 -19.96 -7.33 9.67
N GLN A 11 -19.76 -6.05 9.93
CA GLN A 11 -20.45 -5.00 9.20
C GLN A 11 -19.51 -4.11 8.42
N GLY A 12 -18.23 -4.27 8.59
CA GLY A 12 -17.26 -3.40 7.96
C GLY A 12 -17.26 -1.96 8.44
N GLN A 13 -18.10 -1.64 9.38
CA GLN A 13 -18.32 -0.25 9.78
C GLN A 13 -17.17 0.34 10.56
N SER A 14 -16.51 -0.48 11.37
CA SER A 14 -15.39 -0.02 12.16
C SER A 14 -14.24 0.51 11.31
N VAL A 15 -14.17 0.05 10.08
CA VAL A 15 -13.10 0.47 9.16
C VAL A 15 -13.49 1.74 8.40
N VAL A 16 -14.75 1.82 7.99
CA VAL A 16 -15.18 2.90 7.11
C VAL A 16 -15.78 4.08 7.84
N SER A 17 -16.06 3.96 9.13
CA SER A 17 -16.56 5.10 9.88
C SER A 17 -15.48 6.16 10.02
N GLY A 18 -15.90 7.41 10.05
CA GLY A 18 -15.00 8.54 9.96
C GLY A 18 -13.92 8.61 11.03
N ASN A 19 -14.14 8.01 12.17
CA ASN A 19 -13.20 8.11 13.29
C ASN A 19 -12.15 7.01 13.28
N GLN A 20 -12.37 5.95 12.52
CA GLN A 20 -11.44 4.84 12.46
C GLN A 20 -11.05 4.63 11.01
N LYS A 21 -9.98 5.26 10.62
CA LYS A 21 -9.50 5.18 9.26
C LYS A 21 -8.47 4.07 9.16
N VAL A 22 -8.78 3.11 8.33
CA VAL A 22 -7.78 2.14 7.91
C VAL A 22 -7.07 2.73 6.71
N LEU A 23 -5.77 2.82 6.79
CA LEU A 23 -4.97 3.39 5.72
C LEU A 23 -4.27 2.33 4.88
N VAL A 24 -3.91 1.22 5.52
CA VAL A 24 -3.22 0.13 4.83
C VAL A 24 -3.79 -1.19 5.31
N VAL A 25 -3.98 -2.12 4.40
CA VAL A 25 -4.42 -3.49 4.71
C VAL A 25 -3.47 -4.49 4.07
N ARG A 26 -3.41 -5.66 4.66
CA ARG A 26 -2.58 -6.75 4.18
C ARG A 26 -3.44 -8.00 4.02
N GLU A 27 -3.23 -8.72 2.93
CA GLU A 27 -3.90 -10.01 2.76
C GLU A 27 -3.33 -11.02 3.75
N VAL A 28 -4.20 -11.82 4.32
CA VAL A 28 -3.82 -12.83 5.33
C VAL A 28 -4.14 -14.23 4.83
N GLY A 29 -3.46 -15.19 5.39
CA GLY A 29 -3.60 -16.58 4.99
C GLY A 29 -2.80 -16.88 3.75
N GLN A 30 -3.38 -17.63 2.83
CA GLN A 30 -2.73 -17.94 1.57
C GLN A 30 -2.83 -16.77 0.61
N CYS A 31 -1.84 -16.63 -0.26
CA CYS A 31 -1.88 -15.62 -1.29
C CYS A 31 -3.10 -15.85 -2.19
N GLY A 32 -3.89 -14.80 -2.36
CA GLY A 32 -5.13 -14.89 -3.12
C GLY A 32 -6.32 -15.38 -2.32
N SER A 33 -6.21 -15.44 -0.99
CA SER A 33 -7.31 -15.88 -0.13
C SER A 33 -8.50 -14.91 -0.14
N GLY A 34 -8.26 -13.66 -0.49
CA GLY A 34 -9.27 -12.62 -0.43
C GLY A 34 -9.59 -12.13 0.96
N ARG A 35 -8.80 -12.53 1.95
CA ARG A 35 -8.98 -12.11 3.33
C ARG A 35 -7.96 -11.05 3.66
N TRP A 36 -8.44 -9.93 4.20
CA TRP A 36 -7.61 -8.77 4.45
C TRP A 36 -7.65 -8.41 5.93
N GLU A 37 -6.54 -7.99 6.44
CA GLU A 37 -6.43 -7.53 7.80
C GLU A 37 -5.80 -6.15 7.84
N ALA A 38 -6.34 -5.29 8.69
CA ALA A 38 -5.88 -3.91 8.80
C ALA A 38 -4.50 -3.86 9.41
N VAL A 39 -3.63 -3.05 8.83
CA VAL A 39 -2.41 -2.61 9.49
C VAL A 39 -2.84 -1.50 10.44
N GLY A 40 -2.91 -1.80 11.71
CA GLY A 40 -3.42 -0.87 12.71
C GLY A 40 -2.43 0.21 13.06
N HIS A 41 -2.94 1.28 13.66
CA HIS A 41 -2.12 2.32 14.29
C HIS A 41 -1.18 3.04 13.34
N VAL A 42 -1.61 3.26 12.09
CA VAL A 42 -0.86 4.04 11.13
C VAL A 42 -1.00 5.52 11.48
N GLN A 43 0.11 6.18 11.77
CA GLN A 43 0.12 7.59 12.13
C GLN A 43 0.17 8.50 10.92
N ALA A 44 1.06 8.18 10.00
CA ALA A 44 1.29 8.98 8.81
C ALA A 44 1.36 8.07 7.60
N PHE A 45 0.89 8.58 6.48
CA PHE A 45 0.70 7.78 5.30
C PHE A 45 0.91 8.66 4.08
N THR A 46 1.78 8.24 3.20
CA THR A 46 2.03 8.92 1.94
C THR A 46 1.61 8.00 0.81
N PRO A 47 0.51 8.31 0.11
CA PRO A 47 0.08 7.52 -1.03
C PRO A 47 1.14 7.55 -2.13
N PRO A 48 1.18 6.53 -2.99
CA PRO A 48 2.17 6.50 -4.06
C PRO A 48 1.91 7.59 -5.09
N SER A 49 2.99 8.16 -5.58
CA SER A 49 2.95 9.12 -6.67
C SER A 49 3.09 8.37 -7.99
N ARG A 50 2.04 8.39 -8.77
CA ARG A 50 1.98 7.67 -10.04
C ARG A 50 2.36 8.59 -11.18
N THR A 51 3.26 8.15 -12.03
CA THR A 51 3.68 8.92 -13.19
C THR A 51 3.66 8.07 -14.44
N LYS A 52 3.37 8.71 -15.57
CA LYS A 52 3.45 8.03 -16.85
C LYS A 52 4.86 8.09 -17.37
N ARG A 53 5.39 6.96 -17.75
CA ARG A 53 6.68 6.91 -18.42
C ARG A 53 6.51 7.27 -19.88
N THR A 54 7.44 8.06 -20.38
CA THR A 54 7.44 8.48 -21.78
C THR A 54 8.79 8.18 -22.40
N GLN A 55 8.77 7.91 -23.68
CA GLN A 55 9.97 7.76 -24.48
C GLN A 55 9.89 8.76 -25.62
N THR A 56 11.00 9.39 -25.89
CA THR A 56 11.11 10.30 -27.04
C THR A 56 12.01 9.69 -28.09
N TYR A 57 11.66 9.85 -29.34
CA TYR A 57 12.51 9.43 -30.45
C TYR A 57 12.38 10.43 -31.57
N THR A 58 13.43 10.50 -32.36
CA THR A 58 13.48 11.40 -33.50
C THR A 58 13.22 10.58 -34.76
N GLU A 59 12.25 10.98 -35.54
CA GLU A 59 11.95 10.34 -36.79
C GLU A 59 12.71 11.06 -37.92
N TYR A 60 13.51 10.31 -38.64
CA TYR A 60 14.28 10.85 -39.75
C TYR A 60 13.47 10.71 -41.02
N GLY A 61 13.24 11.81 -41.64
CA GLY A 61 12.48 11.89 -42.88
C GLY A 61 12.57 13.27 -43.46
N THR A 62 11.47 13.77 -43.98
CA THR A 62 11.43 15.12 -44.54
C THR A 62 11.56 16.18 -43.45
N ASP A 63 11.08 15.88 -42.25
CA ASP A 63 11.18 16.78 -41.09
C ASP A 63 11.71 15.98 -39.94
N GLU A 64 12.74 16.48 -39.28
CA GLU A 64 13.26 15.86 -38.06
C GLU A 64 12.33 16.20 -36.91
N VAL A 65 11.30 15.37 -36.69
CA VAL A 65 10.32 15.58 -35.66
C VAL A 65 10.62 14.69 -34.47
N GLU A 66 10.69 15.28 -33.29
CA GLU A 66 10.82 14.55 -32.06
C GLU A 66 9.42 14.10 -31.60
N LEU A 67 9.24 12.81 -31.45
CA LEU A 67 7.97 12.21 -31.06
C LEU A 67 8.10 11.65 -29.66
N THR A 68 7.01 11.81 -28.88
CA THR A 68 6.93 11.29 -27.52
C THR A 68 5.85 10.24 -27.45
N ILE A 69 6.20 9.06 -26.99
CA ILE A 69 5.23 7.98 -26.77
C ILE A 69 5.19 7.60 -25.28
N ARG A 70 4.02 7.19 -24.86
CA ARG A 70 3.84 6.72 -23.48
C ARG A 70 4.19 5.24 -23.41
N SER A 71 5.04 4.90 -22.45
CA SER A 71 5.52 3.51 -22.32
C SER A 71 4.98 2.80 -21.11
N GLY A 72 4.10 3.42 -20.34
CA GLY A 72 3.50 2.79 -19.17
C GLY A 72 3.36 3.73 -17.99
N ILE A 73 2.99 3.17 -16.87
CA ILE A 73 2.79 3.92 -15.63
C ILE A 73 3.77 3.41 -14.59
N ASP A 74 4.46 4.33 -13.96
CA ASP A 74 5.27 4.03 -12.78
C ASP A 74 4.36 4.20 -11.57
N GLU A 75 4.15 3.12 -10.83
CA GLU A 75 3.22 3.11 -9.70
C GLU A 75 3.78 3.77 -8.45
N GLY A 76 5.08 3.98 -8.37
CA GLY A 76 5.70 4.67 -7.25
C GLY A 76 5.85 3.82 -6.01
N GLU A 77 6.02 4.51 -4.89
CA GLU A 77 6.23 3.89 -3.59
C GLU A 77 5.19 4.37 -2.60
N LEU A 78 4.77 3.48 -1.73
CA LEU A 78 3.90 3.78 -0.62
C LEU A 78 4.72 3.81 0.65
N SER A 79 4.54 4.81 1.50
CA SER A 79 5.19 4.84 2.80
C SER A 79 4.19 5.13 3.90
N ALA A 80 4.44 4.54 5.06
CA ALA A 80 3.59 4.74 6.23
C ALA A 80 4.40 4.59 7.50
N THR A 81 3.96 5.27 8.55
CA THR A 81 4.53 5.14 9.88
C THR A 81 3.53 4.39 10.76
N VAL A 82 3.94 3.26 11.26
CA VAL A 82 3.11 2.37 12.07
C VAL A 82 3.58 2.40 13.52
N THR A 83 2.69 2.75 14.43
CA THR A 83 3.00 2.81 15.86
C THR A 83 2.94 1.43 16.46
N LEU A 84 3.92 1.11 17.31
CA LEU A 84 3.95 -0.16 18.02
C LEU A 84 3.05 -0.06 19.27
N TYR A 85 2.08 -0.95 19.34
CA TYR A 85 1.22 -1.11 20.52
C TYR A 85 1.47 -2.49 21.13
N LYS A 86 1.13 -2.63 22.39
CA LYS A 86 1.19 -3.94 23.04
C LYS A 86 0.24 -4.90 22.33
N ASN A 87 0.69 -6.13 22.15
CA ASN A 87 -0.08 -7.21 21.54
C ASN A 87 -0.44 -6.94 20.06
N ASP A 88 0.30 -6.05 19.42
CA ASP A 88 0.12 -5.80 17.99
C ASP A 88 1.02 -6.74 17.22
N GLU A 89 0.43 -7.78 16.65
CA GLU A 89 1.18 -8.77 15.89
C GLU A 89 1.39 -8.37 14.44
N MET A 90 0.58 -7.47 13.94
CA MET A 90 0.65 -7.09 12.52
C MET A 90 1.96 -6.40 12.18
N ILE A 91 2.46 -5.55 13.08
CA ILE A 91 3.74 -4.86 12.83
C ILE A 91 4.89 -5.86 12.71
N PHE A 92 4.87 -6.91 13.52
CA PHE A 92 5.89 -7.94 13.44
C PHE A 92 5.71 -8.83 12.21
N GLN A 93 4.49 -9.01 11.77
CA GLN A 93 4.23 -9.71 10.51
C GLN A 93 4.78 -8.92 9.34
N LEU A 94 4.63 -7.61 9.35
CA LEU A 94 5.21 -6.75 8.31
C LEU A 94 6.74 -6.80 8.32
N GLU A 95 7.34 -6.80 9.50
CA GLU A 95 8.79 -6.93 9.61
C GLU A 95 9.26 -8.26 9.03
N LYS A 96 8.52 -9.32 9.28
CA LYS A 96 8.81 -10.63 8.70
C LYS A 96 8.66 -10.62 7.19
N ASP A 97 7.64 -9.95 6.67
CA ASP A 97 7.48 -9.79 5.23
C ASP A 97 8.68 -9.07 4.61
N PHE A 98 9.19 -8.06 5.29
CA PHE A 98 10.38 -7.37 4.83
C PHE A 98 11.60 -8.29 4.78
N GLU A 99 11.77 -9.11 5.81
CA GLU A 99 12.92 -10.00 5.91
C GLU A 99 12.89 -11.18 4.95
N THR A 100 11.70 -11.63 4.57
CA THR A 100 11.56 -12.81 3.71
C THR A 100 11.68 -12.52 2.22
N ASP A 101 11.67 -11.25 1.83
CA ASP A 101 11.86 -10.84 0.43
C ASP A 101 10.89 -11.52 -0.53
N ILE A 102 9.63 -11.52 -0.16
CA ILE A 102 8.56 -12.08 -0.99
C ILE A 102 7.59 -10.99 -1.41
N ASN A 103 6.99 -11.17 -2.59
CA ASN A 103 5.89 -10.32 -3.01
C ASN A 103 4.61 -10.76 -2.31
N TRP A 104 3.83 -9.78 -1.90
CA TRP A 104 2.58 -10.05 -1.22
C TRP A 104 1.52 -9.04 -1.64
N ASN A 105 0.29 -9.34 -1.31
CA ASN A 105 -0.82 -8.46 -1.64
C ASN A 105 -1.09 -7.50 -0.48
N TYR A 106 -1.03 -6.22 -0.79
CA TYR A 106 -1.36 -5.15 0.13
C TYR A 106 -2.36 -4.21 -0.54
N ALA A 107 -2.97 -3.36 0.24
CA ALA A 107 -3.80 -2.30 -0.32
C ALA A 107 -3.70 -1.05 0.54
N TYR A 108 -3.79 0.10 -0.09
CA TYR A 108 -3.95 1.34 0.64
C TYR A 108 -5.37 1.85 0.45
N VAL A 109 -5.88 2.53 1.46
CA VAL A 109 -7.27 2.98 1.51
C VAL A 109 -7.31 4.49 1.52
N ILE A 110 -8.00 5.06 0.56
CA ILE A 110 -8.15 6.50 0.42
C ILE A 110 -9.55 6.91 0.87
N GLY A 111 -9.58 7.92 1.74
CA GLY A 111 -10.84 8.46 2.24
C GLY A 111 -11.63 7.50 3.12
N GLY A 112 -10.99 6.44 3.59
CA GLY A 112 -11.64 5.41 4.39
C GLY A 112 -12.66 4.59 3.61
N ARG A 113 -12.68 4.69 2.29
CA ARG A 113 -13.71 4.06 1.47
C ARG A 113 -13.16 3.29 0.27
N TYR A 114 -12.16 3.83 -0.38
CA TYR A 114 -11.66 3.25 -1.63
C TYR A 114 -10.35 2.53 -1.38
N ALA A 115 -10.32 1.24 -1.66
CA ALA A 115 -9.13 0.43 -1.51
C ALA A 115 -8.46 0.21 -2.86
N TYR A 116 -7.16 0.40 -2.87
CA TYR A 116 -6.31 0.22 -4.05
C TYR A 116 -5.35 -0.91 -3.78
N PRO A 117 -5.72 -2.15 -4.13
CA PRO A 117 -4.84 -3.28 -3.90
C PRO A 117 -3.70 -3.32 -4.90
N PHE A 118 -2.59 -3.87 -4.46
CA PHE A 118 -1.40 -4.02 -5.30
C PHE A 118 -0.60 -5.23 -4.85
N VAL A 119 0.21 -5.73 -5.77
CA VAL A 119 1.22 -6.73 -5.47
C VAL A 119 2.55 -6.01 -5.35
N GLY A 120 3.23 -6.22 -4.26
CA GLY A 120 4.51 -5.58 -4.04
C GLY A 120 5.23 -6.17 -2.86
N TYR A 121 6.29 -5.51 -2.43
CA TYR A 121 7.10 -5.95 -1.32
C TYR A 121 7.50 -4.76 -0.47
N ILE A 122 7.88 -5.03 0.76
CA ILE A 122 8.39 -4.00 1.65
C ILE A 122 9.86 -3.80 1.32
N SER A 123 10.19 -2.59 0.87
CA SER A 123 11.55 -2.25 0.44
C SER A 123 12.35 -1.55 1.51
N GLY A 124 11.72 -0.98 2.51
CA GLY A 124 12.39 -0.25 3.56
C GLY A 124 11.74 -0.43 4.90
N TRP A 125 12.55 -0.53 5.94
CA TRP A 125 12.08 -0.67 7.31
C TRP A 125 13.02 0.09 8.23
N GLN A 126 12.47 1.01 9.00
CA GLN A 126 13.27 1.76 9.96
C GLN A 126 12.48 1.97 11.25
N TRP A 127 13.03 1.47 12.34
CA TRP A 127 12.46 1.75 13.65
C TRP A 127 12.81 3.16 14.10
N SER A 128 11.86 3.80 14.74
CA SER A 128 12.04 5.08 15.39
C SER A 128 11.79 4.90 16.87
N HIS A 129 12.79 5.18 17.67
CA HIS A 129 12.73 5.00 19.11
C HIS A 129 13.25 6.25 19.80
N ASP A 130 12.31 7.08 20.26
CA ASP A 130 12.62 8.30 20.95
C ASP A 130 12.04 8.21 22.37
N VAL A 131 12.76 8.75 23.34
CA VAL A 131 12.38 8.65 24.75
C VAL A 131 11.01 9.28 25.01
N ASN A 132 10.68 10.34 24.31
CA ASN A 132 9.46 11.08 24.53
C ASN A 132 8.37 10.80 23.50
N ALA A 133 8.54 9.79 22.67
CA ALA A 133 7.60 9.47 21.60
C ALA A 133 7.31 7.98 21.58
N PRO A 134 6.15 7.56 21.05
CA PRO A 134 5.88 6.13 20.87
C PRO A 134 6.88 5.51 19.90
N VAL A 135 7.19 4.25 20.14
CA VAL A 135 8.00 3.49 19.19
C VAL A 135 7.18 3.27 17.94
N ALA A 136 7.80 3.52 16.80
CA ALA A 136 7.13 3.38 15.51
C ALA A 136 8.09 2.82 14.48
N ALA A 137 7.53 2.23 13.44
CA ALA A 137 8.31 1.76 12.29
C ALA A 137 7.88 2.54 11.06
N GLN A 138 8.85 3.02 10.33
CA GLN A 138 8.61 3.62 9.02
C GLN A 138 8.79 2.53 7.98
N VAL A 139 7.73 2.27 7.24
CA VAL A 139 7.67 1.16 6.30
C VAL A 139 7.46 1.72 4.90
N THR A 140 8.21 1.22 3.94
CA THR A 140 8.09 1.61 2.54
C THR A 140 7.80 0.38 1.71
N TRP A 141 6.78 0.49 0.85
CA TRP A 141 6.39 -0.58 -0.06
C TRP A 141 6.69 -0.16 -1.49
N ASP A 142 7.29 -1.06 -2.25
CA ASP A 142 7.39 -0.92 -3.70
C ASP A 142 6.21 -1.62 -4.35
N ILE A 143 5.56 -0.92 -5.25
CA ILE A 143 4.41 -1.45 -5.97
C ILE A 143 4.88 -2.02 -7.30
N GLU A 144 4.74 -3.33 -7.47
CA GLU A 144 5.08 -3.98 -8.73
C GLU A 144 3.93 -3.98 -9.71
N ARG A 145 2.72 -4.24 -9.21
CA ARG A 145 1.56 -4.38 -10.05
C ARG A 145 0.31 -3.98 -9.29
N LYS A 146 -0.56 -3.22 -9.93
CA LYS A 146 -1.86 -2.89 -9.37
C LYS A 146 -2.87 -3.98 -9.63
N LEU A 147 -3.78 -4.14 -8.69
CA LEU A 147 -4.95 -5.00 -8.79
C LEU A 147 -6.20 -4.12 -8.91
N PRO A 148 -7.34 -4.70 -9.29
CA PRO A 148 -8.57 -3.90 -9.45
C PRO A 148 -8.99 -3.23 -8.14
N LYS A 149 -9.33 -1.96 -8.26
CA LYS A 149 -9.81 -1.15 -7.14
C LYS A 149 -11.18 -1.64 -6.67
N PHE A 150 -11.42 -1.56 -5.36
CA PHE A 150 -12.74 -1.86 -4.81
C PHE A 150 -13.08 -0.91 -3.68
N GLN A 151 -14.35 -0.93 -3.25
CA GLN A 151 -14.86 -0.02 -2.24
C GLN A 151 -15.31 -0.78 -1.00
N PHE A 152 -15.14 -0.13 0.15
CA PHE A 152 -15.86 -0.51 1.35
C PHE A 152 -17.31 -0.06 1.22
N LEU A 153 -18.23 -0.86 1.70
CA LEU A 153 -19.64 -0.52 1.69
C LEU A 153 -20.10 0.19 2.96
#